data_3488f35e706cc246cec49a718179dcb9
#
_entry.id   3488f35e706cc246cec49a718179dcb9
#
_cell.length_a   1.000
_cell.length_b   1.000
_cell.length_c   1.000
_cell.angle_alpha   90.00
_cell.angle_beta   90.00
_cell.angle_gamma   90.00
#
_symmetry.space_group_name_H-M   'P 1'
#
loop_
_entity.id
_entity.type
_entity.pdbx_description
1 polymer ?
#
loop_
_entity_poly.entity_id
_entity_poly.type
_entity_poly.pdbx_seq_one_letter_code
_entity_poly.pdbx_strand_id
1 'polypeptide(L)'
;MLDNIKQTAKHTLIYSIGNLSTKLIGLILLPIYTSKLTTGDYGILAYLETTSLFIITILSFGLPTGILRFCTSDNKEKDKEIIFTVFTFALAISLLVLVPLFIFRLQLSHILLEGPKDLALINLLLVIIPLEVINSLTLSVIRLREKSKFYVFLVVSKFTLALLFNIYFIVEKGMKVEGIMLSQLISSATVILLSLWFLSRNMVLRFHPKLLKEMIAYSFPLIFSMISSMALAMSDRYIIEYFIDFSELGVYSLGVKFAGLINVFIIQSFQLGYLPIAFKIYNQPDAKKFFTKIMTYLTLVLIVTSLAVSLFSKEAIILIARKNPDFWRAFLLIPVLCLGHVFKGIQYLLSLSMHYVKKTKINAFVVVFCAALNIGINLVIVKPLGIFGAALSTFFCYFVMAVIYYFYSQKYYRMNYEWSRIILLFLTGILLFLFSHYVLEEVNMLNLLLKLVLMIAYPGILYVLGFYHKVELERIGQFWKKWKKISNLRENILSLQQSEDTLLKDYD
;
A
#
# COMPACT_ATOMS: atom_id res chain seq x y z
N MET A 1 -2.56 18.55 26.70
CA MET A 1 -2.90 17.24 26.07
C MET A 1 -3.62 17.44 24.74
N LEU A 2 -4.68 18.24 24.69
CA LEU A 2 -5.43 18.57 23.44
C LEU A 2 -4.56 19.19 22.34
N ASP A 3 -3.65 20.09 22.68
CA ASP A 3 -2.74 20.71 21.69
C ASP A 3 -1.78 19.69 21.07
N ASN A 4 -1.30 18.73 21.85
CA ASN A 4 -0.47 17.64 21.33
C ASN A 4 -1.26 16.72 20.38
N ILE A 5 -2.54 16.47 20.67
CA ILE A 5 -3.42 15.68 19.80
C ILE A 5 -3.70 16.42 18.49
N LYS A 6 -4.04 17.73 18.56
CA LYS A 6 -4.24 18.57 17.36
C LYS A 6 -2.96 18.65 16.51
N GLN A 7 -1.82 18.82 17.15
CA GLN A 7 -0.53 18.85 16.46
C GLN A 7 -0.23 17.50 15.80
N THR A 8 -0.42 16.39 16.50
CA THR A 8 -0.22 15.03 15.95
C THR A 8 -1.16 14.76 14.79
N ALA A 9 -2.45 15.10 14.91
CA ALA A 9 -3.44 14.96 13.84
C ALA A 9 -3.04 15.79 12.60
N LYS A 10 -2.61 17.04 12.80
CA LYS A 10 -2.13 17.91 11.73
C LYS A 10 -0.89 17.32 11.02
N HIS A 11 0.07 16.83 11.77
CA HIS A 11 1.25 16.17 11.18
C HIS A 11 0.87 14.90 10.40
N THR A 12 -0.03 14.08 10.96
CA THR A 12 -0.53 12.87 10.31
C THR A 12 -1.23 13.19 9.00
N LEU A 13 -2.10 14.19 8.97
CA LEU A 13 -2.77 14.64 7.73
C LEU A 13 -1.76 15.12 6.69
N ILE A 14 -0.77 15.93 7.09
CA ILE A 14 0.27 16.42 6.18
C ILE A 14 1.08 15.24 5.60
N TYR A 15 1.49 14.27 6.42
CA TYR A 15 2.19 13.07 5.94
C TYR A 15 1.31 12.21 5.01
N SER A 16 0.01 12.09 5.31
CA SER A 16 -0.94 11.33 4.48
C SER A 16 -1.12 11.97 3.11
N ILE A 17 -1.23 13.30 3.03
CA ILE A 17 -1.31 14.03 1.76
C ILE A 17 -0.04 13.81 0.94
N GLY A 18 1.14 13.89 1.55
CA GLY A 18 2.40 13.60 0.87
C GLY A 18 2.43 12.18 0.28
N ASN A 19 2.09 11.18 1.08
CA ASN A 19 2.06 9.79 0.62
C ASN A 19 0.99 9.52 -0.45
N LEU A 20 -0.18 10.17 -0.35
CA LEU A 20 -1.25 10.02 -1.34
C LEU A 20 -0.87 10.64 -2.68
N SER A 21 -0.24 11.83 -2.65
CA SER A 21 0.24 12.51 -3.86
C SER A 21 1.20 11.64 -4.67
N THR A 22 2.06 10.87 -3.99
CA THR A 22 3.00 9.95 -4.65
C THR A 22 2.30 8.83 -5.41
N LYS A 23 1.21 8.31 -4.86
CA LYS A 23 0.42 7.23 -5.48
C LYS A 23 -0.38 7.72 -6.69
N LEU A 24 -0.88 8.96 -6.64
CA LEU A 24 -1.57 9.60 -7.77
C LEU A 24 -0.63 9.79 -8.97
N ILE A 25 0.61 10.22 -8.75
CA ILE A 25 1.59 10.39 -9.82
C ILE A 25 1.88 9.06 -10.52
N GLY A 26 1.97 7.95 -9.76
CA GLY A 26 2.10 6.61 -10.33
C GLY A 26 0.97 6.23 -11.30
N LEU A 27 -0.27 6.72 -11.04
CA LEU A 27 -1.40 6.53 -11.95
C LEU A 27 -1.30 7.40 -13.21
N ILE A 28 -0.82 8.64 -13.06
CA ILE A 28 -0.63 9.57 -14.19
C ILE A 28 0.39 9.01 -15.19
N LEU A 29 1.40 8.28 -14.72
CA LEU A 29 2.41 7.66 -15.58
C LEU A 29 1.92 6.40 -16.32
N LEU A 30 0.83 5.76 -15.88
CA LEU A 30 0.34 4.52 -16.50
C LEU A 30 0.04 4.68 -18.02
N PRO A 31 -0.69 5.70 -18.49
CA PRO A 31 -0.92 5.89 -19.91
C PRO A 31 0.38 6.08 -20.72
N ILE A 32 1.39 6.74 -20.13
CA ILE A 32 2.70 6.92 -20.76
C ILE A 32 3.41 5.57 -20.87
N TYR A 33 3.47 4.80 -19.77
CA TYR A 33 4.12 3.50 -19.74
C TYR A 33 3.46 2.52 -20.71
N THR A 34 2.14 2.37 -20.67
CA THR A 34 1.42 1.45 -21.55
C THR A 34 1.48 1.86 -23.02
N SER A 35 1.71 3.15 -23.33
CA SER A 35 1.83 3.63 -24.72
C SER A 35 3.24 3.50 -25.29
N LYS A 36 4.28 3.43 -24.47
CA LYS A 36 5.69 3.48 -24.87
C LYS A 36 6.47 2.21 -24.56
N LEU A 37 6.02 1.40 -23.62
CA LEU A 37 6.62 0.15 -23.21
C LEU A 37 5.85 -1.02 -23.81
N THR A 38 6.53 -2.10 -24.13
CA THR A 38 5.92 -3.39 -24.38
C THR A 38 5.47 -4.00 -23.04
N THR A 39 4.64 -5.05 -23.11
CA THR A 39 4.27 -5.82 -21.90
C THR A 39 5.51 -6.42 -21.24
N GLY A 40 6.48 -6.91 -22.02
CA GLY A 40 7.76 -7.41 -21.53
C GLY A 40 8.62 -6.34 -20.82
N ASP A 41 8.75 -5.13 -21.43
CA ASP A 41 9.45 -4.00 -20.79
C ASP A 41 8.81 -3.65 -19.43
N TYR A 42 7.47 -3.64 -19.38
CA TYR A 42 6.73 -3.34 -18.14
C TYR A 42 6.86 -4.46 -17.09
N GLY A 43 6.95 -5.71 -17.54
CA GLY A 43 7.26 -6.86 -16.68
C GLY A 43 8.65 -6.78 -16.07
N ILE A 44 9.68 -6.48 -16.88
CA ILE A 44 11.05 -6.25 -16.41
C ILE A 44 11.08 -5.12 -15.36
N LEU A 45 10.39 -4.00 -15.63
CA LEU A 45 10.29 -2.91 -14.66
C LEU A 45 9.69 -3.38 -13.34
N ALA A 46 8.55 -4.09 -13.38
CA ALA A 46 7.88 -4.58 -12.18
C ALA A 46 8.71 -5.60 -11.39
N TYR A 47 9.48 -6.43 -12.09
CA TYR A 47 10.41 -7.38 -11.50
C TYR A 47 11.56 -6.68 -10.77
N LEU A 48 12.20 -5.70 -11.44
CA LEU A 48 13.29 -4.91 -10.86
C LEU A 48 12.83 -4.03 -9.69
N GLU A 49 11.64 -3.40 -9.80
CA GLU A 49 11.02 -2.67 -8.68
C GLU A 49 10.81 -3.59 -7.47
N THR A 50 10.31 -4.80 -7.69
CA THR A 50 10.08 -5.78 -6.62
C THR A 50 11.41 -6.22 -5.99
N THR A 51 12.40 -6.57 -6.79
CA THR A 51 13.74 -6.96 -6.35
C THR A 51 14.41 -5.84 -5.55
N SER A 52 14.32 -4.60 -6.05
CA SER A 52 14.82 -3.42 -5.34
C SER A 52 14.18 -3.28 -3.95
N LEU A 53 12.85 -3.39 -3.85
CA LEU A 53 12.13 -3.29 -2.57
C LEU A 53 12.54 -4.37 -1.57
N PHE A 54 12.72 -5.63 -2.00
CA PHE A 54 13.22 -6.70 -1.14
C PHE A 54 14.63 -6.39 -0.62
N ILE A 55 15.56 -6.02 -1.51
CA ILE A 55 16.95 -5.73 -1.10
C ILE A 55 17.00 -4.50 -0.19
N ILE A 56 16.26 -3.42 -0.48
CA ILE A 56 16.16 -2.22 0.37
C ILE A 56 15.63 -2.60 1.76
N THR A 57 14.60 -3.43 1.84
CA THR A 57 14.02 -3.86 3.12
C THR A 57 15.04 -4.65 3.94
N ILE A 58 15.78 -5.56 3.31
CA ILE A 58 16.85 -6.34 3.95
C ILE A 58 17.96 -5.41 4.43
N LEU A 59 18.51 -4.56 3.55
CA LEU A 59 19.65 -3.68 3.87
C LEU A 59 19.28 -2.56 4.87
N SER A 60 18.01 -2.20 4.97
CA SER A 60 17.54 -1.23 5.98
C SER A 60 17.55 -1.79 7.40
N PHE A 61 17.67 -3.11 7.61
CA PHE A 61 17.69 -3.77 8.92
C PHE A 61 16.59 -3.30 9.89
N GLY A 62 15.45 -2.79 9.38
CA GLY A 62 14.39 -2.19 10.19
C GLY A 62 14.81 -0.93 10.94
N LEU A 63 16.00 -0.40 10.67
CA LEU A 63 16.59 0.78 11.32
C LEU A 63 15.73 2.05 11.20
N PRO A 64 14.94 2.28 10.14
CA PRO A 64 13.98 3.39 10.11
C PRO A 64 13.01 3.39 11.30
N THR A 65 12.53 2.21 11.71
CA THR A 65 11.72 2.04 12.93
C THR A 65 12.57 2.12 14.19
N GLY A 66 13.78 1.58 14.15
CA GLY A 66 14.76 1.69 15.24
C GLY A 66 15.07 3.14 15.62
N ILE A 67 15.31 4.02 14.65
CA ILE A 67 15.51 5.46 14.88
C ILE A 67 14.35 6.04 15.69
N LEU A 68 13.10 5.78 15.29
CA LEU A 68 11.92 6.31 15.97
C LEU A 68 11.75 5.75 17.40
N ARG A 69 12.29 4.59 17.69
CA ARG A 69 12.21 3.93 19.00
C ARG A 69 13.32 4.34 19.97
N PHE A 70 14.54 4.47 19.46
CA PHE A 70 15.75 4.66 20.32
C PHE A 70 16.16 6.11 20.43
N CYS A 71 15.80 6.98 19.47
CA CYS A 71 15.99 8.42 19.61
C CYS A 71 14.84 9.00 20.44
N THR A 72 15.19 9.60 21.57
CA THR A 72 14.25 10.28 22.47
C THR A 72 14.52 11.77 22.44
N SER A 73 13.49 12.60 22.54
CA SER A 73 13.66 14.07 22.56
C SER A 73 14.41 14.61 23.77
N ASP A 74 14.70 13.76 24.77
CA ASP A 74 15.29 14.18 26.05
C ASP A 74 16.79 14.44 25.94
N ASN A 75 17.51 13.77 25.02
CA ASN A 75 18.95 13.97 24.83
C ASN A 75 19.29 14.08 23.33
N LYS A 76 19.23 15.31 22.82
CA LYS A 76 19.48 15.63 21.40
C LYS A 76 20.89 15.26 20.92
N GLU A 77 21.91 15.32 21.77
CA GLU A 77 23.29 14.96 21.38
C GLU A 77 23.43 13.46 21.19
N LYS A 78 22.85 12.66 22.09
CA LYS A 78 22.80 11.20 21.95
C LYS A 78 22.03 10.80 20.71
N ASP A 79 20.91 11.46 20.42
CA ASP A 79 20.15 11.22 19.18
C ASP A 79 21.01 11.43 17.93
N LYS A 80 21.84 12.49 17.89
CA LYS A 80 22.73 12.77 16.75
C LYS A 80 23.79 11.69 16.55
N GLU A 81 24.34 11.16 17.65
CA GLU A 81 25.29 10.04 17.63
C GLU A 81 24.62 8.74 17.13
N ILE A 82 23.38 8.48 17.57
CA ILE A 82 22.57 7.36 17.10
C ILE A 82 22.34 7.47 15.58
N ILE A 83 21.91 8.64 15.11
CA ILE A 83 21.62 8.86 13.69
C ILE A 83 22.89 8.63 12.87
N PHE A 84 24.04 9.20 13.27
CA PHE A 84 25.32 8.97 12.59
C PHE A 84 25.69 7.48 12.56
N THR A 85 25.56 6.77 13.70
CA THR A 85 25.84 5.34 13.79
C THR A 85 25.01 4.51 12.82
N VAL A 86 23.71 4.80 12.73
CA VAL A 86 22.78 4.10 11.85
C VAL A 86 23.11 4.35 10.38
N PHE A 87 23.37 5.60 10.00
CA PHE A 87 23.71 5.93 8.61
C PHE A 87 25.04 5.32 8.19
N THR A 88 26.07 5.37 9.07
CA THR A 88 27.36 4.72 8.79
C THR A 88 27.23 3.22 8.64
N PHE A 89 26.45 2.56 9.50
CA PHE A 89 26.19 1.13 9.37
C PHE A 89 25.42 0.79 8.10
N ALA A 90 24.34 1.53 7.79
CA ALA A 90 23.54 1.30 6.60
C ALA A 90 24.37 1.48 5.31
N LEU A 91 25.27 2.48 5.28
CA LEU A 91 26.17 2.67 4.16
C LEU A 91 27.20 1.53 4.09
N ALA A 92 27.83 1.16 5.21
CA ALA A 92 28.82 0.08 5.25
C ALA A 92 28.21 -1.26 4.81
N ILE A 93 27.05 -1.64 5.31
CA ILE A 93 26.39 -2.89 4.93
C ILE A 93 25.93 -2.87 3.47
N SER A 94 25.45 -1.71 2.99
CA SER A 94 25.10 -1.55 1.58
C SER A 94 26.33 -1.74 0.68
N LEU A 95 27.45 -1.14 1.01
CA LEU A 95 28.69 -1.32 0.26
C LEU A 95 29.19 -2.77 0.34
N LEU A 96 29.17 -3.38 1.53
CA LEU A 96 29.60 -4.78 1.73
C LEU A 96 28.80 -5.76 0.88
N VAL A 97 27.50 -5.52 0.68
CA VAL A 97 26.62 -6.41 -0.12
C VAL A 97 26.66 -6.04 -1.60
N LEU A 98 26.60 -4.74 -1.91
CA LEU A 98 26.41 -4.30 -3.29
C LEU A 98 27.71 -4.27 -4.10
N VAL A 99 28.88 -4.10 -3.46
CA VAL A 99 30.18 -4.15 -4.18
C VAL A 99 30.44 -5.54 -4.77
N PRO A 100 30.29 -6.66 -4.04
CA PRO A 100 30.35 -7.99 -4.66
C PRO A 100 29.30 -8.18 -5.76
N LEU A 101 28.05 -7.77 -5.55
CA LEU A 101 27.01 -7.85 -6.59
C LEU A 101 27.36 -7.04 -7.85
N PHE A 102 28.06 -5.90 -7.67
CA PHE A 102 28.55 -5.11 -8.80
C PHE A 102 29.71 -5.78 -9.54
N ILE A 103 30.61 -6.49 -8.85
CA ILE A 103 31.67 -7.28 -9.46
C ILE A 103 31.04 -8.41 -10.28
N PHE A 104 30.03 -9.10 -9.76
CA PHE A 104 29.32 -10.19 -10.40
C PHE A 104 28.10 -9.76 -11.23
N ARG A 105 28.02 -8.49 -11.64
CA ARG A 105 26.85 -7.91 -12.33
C ARG A 105 26.47 -8.62 -13.63
N LEU A 106 27.43 -9.20 -14.35
CA LEU A 106 27.16 -9.99 -15.56
C LEU A 106 26.39 -11.27 -15.23
N GLN A 107 26.84 -12.02 -14.23
CA GLN A 107 26.16 -13.21 -13.76
C GLN A 107 24.76 -12.85 -13.20
N LEU A 108 24.68 -11.73 -12.48
CA LEU A 108 23.41 -11.24 -11.95
C LEU A 108 22.43 -10.86 -13.07
N SER A 109 22.92 -10.25 -14.16
CA SER A 109 22.10 -9.95 -15.35
C SER A 109 21.57 -11.24 -16.01
N HIS A 110 22.38 -12.26 -16.12
CA HIS A 110 21.94 -13.56 -16.64
C HIS A 110 20.90 -14.25 -15.75
N ILE A 111 21.05 -14.13 -14.42
CA ILE A 111 20.12 -14.76 -13.46
C ILE A 111 18.77 -14.01 -13.40
N LEU A 112 18.81 -12.68 -13.46
CA LEU A 112 17.59 -11.87 -13.25
C LEU A 112 16.87 -11.51 -14.55
N LEU A 113 17.57 -11.37 -15.69
CA LEU A 113 17.04 -10.80 -16.93
C LEU A 113 17.38 -11.63 -18.19
N GLU A 114 17.80 -12.88 -18.02
CA GLU A 114 18.08 -13.84 -19.10
C GLU A 114 19.16 -13.42 -20.12
N GLY A 115 19.90 -12.33 -19.89
CA GLY A 115 20.95 -11.95 -20.83
C GLY A 115 21.77 -10.71 -20.48
N PRO A 116 22.93 -10.54 -21.20
CA PRO A 116 23.85 -9.43 -20.97
C PRO A 116 23.32 -8.09 -21.55
N LYS A 117 22.27 -8.10 -22.36
CA LYS A 117 21.73 -6.90 -23.03
C LYS A 117 21.21 -5.86 -22.04
N ASP A 118 20.81 -6.31 -20.85
CA ASP A 118 20.18 -5.48 -19.81
C ASP A 118 21.14 -5.10 -18.67
N LEU A 119 22.46 -5.21 -18.90
CA LEU A 119 23.48 -4.88 -17.91
C LEU A 119 23.34 -3.45 -17.36
N ALA A 120 22.88 -2.50 -18.19
CA ALA A 120 22.64 -1.13 -17.77
C ALA A 120 21.56 -1.06 -16.68
N LEU A 121 20.49 -1.87 -16.78
CA LEU A 121 19.43 -1.94 -15.79
C LEU A 121 19.94 -2.46 -14.44
N ILE A 122 20.80 -3.49 -14.46
CA ILE A 122 21.41 -4.02 -13.24
C ILE A 122 22.35 -2.99 -12.60
N ASN A 123 23.17 -2.29 -13.39
CA ASN A 123 24.02 -1.23 -12.87
C ASN A 123 23.18 -0.12 -12.19
N LEU A 124 22.11 0.33 -12.83
CA LEU A 124 21.20 1.34 -12.27
C LEU A 124 20.54 0.82 -10.99
N LEU A 125 20.04 -0.43 -10.97
CA LEU A 125 19.45 -1.07 -9.80
C LEU A 125 20.41 -1.03 -8.61
N LEU A 126 21.65 -1.47 -8.79
CA LEU A 126 22.66 -1.54 -7.73
C LEU A 126 23.04 -0.16 -7.17
N VAL A 127 22.94 0.90 -7.98
CA VAL A 127 23.17 2.29 -7.52
C VAL A 127 21.94 2.89 -6.85
N ILE A 128 20.73 2.57 -7.31
CA ILE A 128 19.47 3.07 -6.74
C ILE A 128 19.26 2.52 -5.33
N ILE A 129 19.55 1.25 -5.08
CA ILE A 129 19.29 0.59 -3.79
C ILE A 129 19.90 1.34 -2.60
N PRO A 130 21.20 1.65 -2.54
CA PRO A 130 21.79 2.36 -1.40
C PRO A 130 21.22 3.76 -1.25
N LEU A 131 20.90 4.47 -2.33
CA LEU A 131 20.25 5.77 -2.26
C LEU A 131 18.87 5.68 -1.60
N GLU A 132 18.09 4.65 -1.94
CA GLU A 132 16.77 4.43 -1.33
C GLU A 132 16.85 4.02 0.14
N VAL A 133 17.85 3.23 0.54
CA VAL A 133 18.12 2.93 1.95
C VAL A 133 18.41 4.23 2.72
N ILE A 134 19.29 5.07 2.21
CA ILE A 134 19.61 6.38 2.83
C ILE A 134 18.39 7.30 2.86
N ASN A 135 17.59 7.36 1.78
CA ASN A 135 16.35 8.12 1.73
C ASN A 135 15.35 7.68 2.81
N SER A 136 15.19 6.37 3.02
CA SER A 136 14.26 5.82 4.02
C SER A 136 14.67 6.22 5.45
N LEU A 137 15.97 6.20 5.76
CA LEU A 137 16.53 6.67 7.03
C LEU A 137 16.34 8.17 7.19
N THR A 138 16.66 8.95 6.15
CA THR A 138 16.50 10.41 6.14
C THR A 138 15.06 10.82 6.44
N LEU A 139 14.08 10.21 5.76
CA LEU A 139 12.68 10.49 6.01
C LEU A 139 12.25 10.10 7.44
N SER A 140 12.87 9.09 8.04
CA SER A 140 12.61 8.70 9.43
C SER A 140 13.17 9.71 10.42
N VAL A 141 14.37 10.27 10.18
CA VAL A 141 14.93 11.36 11.00
C VAL A 141 14.08 12.63 10.91
N ILE A 142 13.58 12.97 9.72
CA ILE A 142 12.71 14.14 9.52
C ILE A 142 11.39 13.96 10.29
N ARG A 143 10.82 12.75 10.29
CA ARG A 143 9.62 12.40 11.09
C ARG A 143 9.92 12.48 12.59
N LEU A 144 11.06 11.95 13.04
CA LEU A 144 11.50 12.05 14.44
C LEU A 144 11.58 13.51 14.92
N ARG A 145 12.07 14.41 14.06
CA ARG A 145 12.19 15.85 14.35
C ARG A 145 10.89 16.64 14.07
N GLU A 146 9.78 15.96 13.78
CA GLU A 146 8.45 16.54 13.50
C GLU A 146 8.44 17.61 12.40
N LYS A 147 9.39 17.55 11.45
CA LYS A 147 9.48 18.50 10.33
C LYS A 147 8.58 18.10 9.16
N SER A 148 7.27 17.99 9.42
CA SER A 148 6.29 17.47 8.45
C SER A 148 6.27 18.25 7.13
N LYS A 149 6.41 19.59 7.15
CA LYS A 149 6.49 20.40 5.92
C LYS A 149 7.70 20.04 5.06
N PHE A 150 8.86 19.84 5.69
CA PHE A 150 10.09 19.45 5.00
C PHE A 150 10.00 18.02 4.47
N TYR A 151 9.38 17.12 5.24
CA TYR A 151 9.06 15.77 4.76
C TYR A 151 8.25 15.79 3.47
N VAL A 152 7.12 16.52 3.46
CA VAL A 152 6.25 16.62 2.27
C VAL A 152 6.98 17.28 1.11
N PHE A 153 7.75 18.34 1.37
CA PHE A 153 8.56 19.00 0.34
C PHE A 153 9.50 17.99 -0.35
N LEU A 154 10.28 17.21 0.40
CA LEU A 154 11.19 16.22 -0.17
C LEU A 154 10.45 15.11 -0.94
N VAL A 155 9.37 14.59 -0.35
CA VAL A 155 8.57 13.54 -0.98
C VAL A 155 7.94 14.04 -2.28
N VAL A 156 7.30 15.20 -2.27
CA VAL A 156 6.69 15.80 -3.48
C VAL A 156 7.76 16.14 -4.51
N SER A 157 8.90 16.73 -4.10
CA SER A 157 10.02 17.02 -5.00
C SER A 157 10.54 15.78 -5.70
N LYS A 158 10.75 14.67 -4.94
CA LYS A 158 11.17 13.39 -5.50
C LYS A 158 10.25 12.93 -6.63
N PHE A 159 8.94 12.93 -6.35
CA PHE A 159 7.95 12.44 -7.31
C PHE A 159 7.76 13.39 -8.50
N THR A 160 7.79 14.70 -8.27
CA THR A 160 7.72 15.68 -9.38
C THR A 160 8.92 15.54 -10.29
N LEU A 161 10.12 15.40 -9.74
CA LEU A 161 11.32 15.17 -10.54
C LEU A 161 11.26 13.82 -11.27
N ALA A 162 10.84 12.75 -10.57
CA ALA A 162 10.65 11.46 -11.21
C ALA A 162 9.64 11.55 -12.36
N LEU A 163 8.51 12.27 -12.21
CA LEU A 163 7.53 12.47 -13.26
C LEU A 163 8.13 13.23 -14.45
N LEU A 164 8.80 14.36 -14.20
CA LEU A 164 9.40 15.18 -15.26
C LEU A 164 10.48 14.42 -16.03
N PHE A 165 11.39 13.73 -15.32
CA PHE A 165 12.44 12.95 -15.96
C PHE A 165 11.88 11.70 -16.67
N ASN A 166 10.83 11.06 -16.15
CA ASN A 166 10.14 9.98 -16.86
C ASN A 166 9.58 10.45 -18.19
N ILE A 167 8.90 11.60 -18.20
CA ILE A 167 8.39 12.19 -19.46
C ILE A 167 9.56 12.47 -20.40
N TYR A 168 10.60 13.13 -19.93
CA TYR A 168 11.77 13.46 -20.76
C TYR A 168 12.45 12.23 -21.33
N PHE A 169 12.82 11.24 -20.50
CA PHE A 169 13.57 10.08 -20.99
C PHE A 169 12.71 9.13 -21.83
N ILE A 170 11.43 8.94 -21.48
CA ILE A 170 10.56 8.00 -22.20
C ILE A 170 9.98 8.64 -23.47
N VAL A 171 9.48 9.88 -23.38
CA VAL A 171 8.75 10.49 -24.49
C VAL A 171 9.73 11.17 -25.47
N GLU A 172 10.69 11.95 -24.97
CA GLU A 172 11.62 12.73 -25.82
C GLU A 172 12.81 11.89 -26.28
N LYS A 173 13.40 11.09 -25.37
CA LYS A 173 14.61 10.29 -25.68
C LYS A 173 14.27 8.89 -26.17
N GLY A 174 13.03 8.41 -26.05
CA GLY A 174 12.63 7.05 -26.44
C GLY A 174 13.25 5.95 -25.59
N MET A 175 13.80 6.30 -24.41
CA MET A 175 14.34 5.31 -23.47
C MET A 175 13.18 4.56 -22.82
N LYS A 176 13.32 3.24 -22.72
CA LYS A 176 12.31 2.38 -22.11
C LYS A 176 12.50 2.29 -20.58
N VAL A 177 12.67 1.07 -20.06
CA VAL A 177 12.90 0.78 -18.63
C VAL A 177 14.10 1.55 -18.07
N GLU A 178 15.17 1.66 -18.86
CA GLU A 178 16.36 2.41 -18.48
C GLU A 178 16.06 3.87 -18.15
N GLY A 179 15.21 4.53 -18.95
CA GLY A 179 14.79 5.92 -18.70
C GLY A 179 14.01 6.08 -17.40
N ILE A 180 13.19 5.09 -17.04
CA ILE A 180 12.46 5.08 -15.75
C ILE A 180 13.44 4.95 -14.59
N MET A 181 14.39 4.02 -14.68
CA MET A 181 15.38 3.81 -13.63
C MET A 181 16.33 5.02 -13.48
N LEU A 182 16.73 5.66 -14.58
CA LEU A 182 17.50 6.92 -14.53
C LEU A 182 16.69 8.04 -13.84
N SER A 183 15.40 8.15 -14.13
CA SER A 183 14.52 9.10 -13.46
C SER A 183 14.45 8.85 -11.96
N GLN A 184 14.37 7.59 -11.55
CA GLN A 184 14.37 7.19 -10.14
C GLN A 184 15.72 7.51 -9.48
N LEU A 185 16.83 7.22 -10.15
CA LEU A 185 18.19 7.53 -9.66
C LEU A 185 18.36 9.03 -9.42
N ILE A 186 18.06 9.86 -10.42
CA ILE A 186 18.21 11.32 -10.34
C ILE A 186 17.33 11.89 -9.23
N SER A 187 16.05 11.49 -9.18
CA SER A 187 15.12 11.97 -8.17
C SER A 187 15.53 11.56 -6.75
N SER A 188 16.03 10.34 -6.58
CA SER A 188 16.50 9.83 -5.28
C SER A 188 17.79 10.50 -4.83
N ALA A 189 18.74 10.73 -5.74
CA ALA A 189 19.97 11.48 -5.48
C ALA A 189 19.65 12.95 -5.10
N THR A 190 18.70 13.57 -5.79
CA THR A 190 18.28 14.95 -5.48
C THR A 190 17.70 15.08 -4.08
N VAL A 191 16.91 14.12 -3.62
CA VAL A 191 16.39 14.14 -2.23
C VAL A 191 17.52 14.08 -1.21
N ILE A 192 18.54 13.25 -1.45
CA ILE A 192 19.71 13.18 -0.58
C ILE A 192 20.42 14.55 -0.56
N LEU A 193 20.69 15.14 -1.74
CA LEU A 193 21.34 16.44 -1.85
C LEU A 193 20.57 17.53 -1.09
N LEU A 194 19.25 17.62 -1.27
CA LEU A 194 18.39 18.59 -0.57
C LEU A 194 18.34 18.36 0.94
N SER A 195 18.60 17.13 1.40
CA SER A 195 18.59 16.79 2.83
C SER A 195 19.95 16.87 3.51
N LEU A 196 21.06 17.04 2.77
CA LEU A 196 22.43 17.04 3.34
C LEU A 196 22.60 18.05 4.46
N TRP A 197 22.14 19.30 4.26
CA TRP A 197 22.23 20.33 5.28
C TRP A 197 21.43 19.96 6.55
N PHE A 198 20.26 19.38 6.39
CA PHE A 198 19.45 18.90 7.52
C PHE A 198 20.16 17.75 8.25
N LEU A 199 20.71 16.80 7.51
CA LEU A 199 21.41 15.64 8.07
C LEU A 199 22.68 16.09 8.82
N SER A 200 23.50 16.99 8.24
CA SER A 200 24.72 17.47 8.87
C SER A 200 24.47 18.14 10.23
N ARG A 201 23.33 18.81 10.39
CA ARG A 201 22.93 19.41 11.69
C ARG A 201 22.37 18.40 12.70
N ASN A 202 21.95 17.23 12.23
CA ASN A 202 21.36 16.18 13.07
C ASN A 202 22.29 14.96 13.26
N MET A 203 23.56 15.08 12.90
CA MET A 203 24.58 14.05 13.08
C MET A 203 25.79 14.60 13.83
N VAL A 204 26.40 13.75 14.66
CA VAL A 204 27.70 13.97 15.28
C VAL A 204 28.59 12.78 14.97
N LEU A 205 29.81 13.02 14.51
CA LEU A 205 30.76 11.99 14.05
C LEU A 205 31.24 11.11 15.20
N ARG A 206 30.32 10.34 15.78
CA ARG A 206 30.63 9.43 16.89
C ARG A 206 29.84 8.13 16.70
N PHE A 207 30.59 7.04 16.61
CA PHE A 207 30.00 5.71 16.35
C PHE A 207 29.85 4.92 17.66
N HIS A 208 28.64 4.35 17.88
CA HIS A 208 28.31 3.60 19.10
C HIS A 208 27.94 2.14 18.79
N PRO A 209 28.91 1.20 18.78
CA PRO A 209 28.66 -0.19 18.40
C PRO A 209 27.71 -0.93 19.36
N LYS A 210 27.75 -0.64 20.65
CA LYS A 210 26.85 -1.26 21.64
C LYS A 210 25.39 -0.92 21.35
N LEU A 211 25.12 0.37 21.12
CA LEU A 211 23.77 0.85 20.82
C LEU A 211 23.26 0.31 19.47
N LEU A 212 24.12 0.24 18.47
CA LEU A 212 23.78 -0.39 17.18
C LEU A 212 23.37 -1.85 17.36
N LYS A 213 24.08 -2.61 18.19
CA LYS A 213 23.75 -4.01 18.51
C LYS A 213 22.37 -4.13 19.14
N GLU A 214 22.03 -3.25 20.08
CA GLU A 214 20.69 -3.20 20.70
C GLU A 214 19.60 -2.86 19.69
N MET A 215 19.85 -1.88 18.81
CA MET A 215 18.90 -1.50 17.75
C MET A 215 18.68 -2.64 16.76
N ILE A 216 19.75 -3.32 16.33
CA ILE A 216 19.65 -4.49 15.43
C ILE A 216 18.87 -5.62 16.11
N ALA A 217 19.19 -5.93 17.37
CA ALA A 217 18.50 -6.98 18.13
C ALA A 217 16.98 -6.71 18.24
N TYR A 218 16.60 -5.45 18.41
CA TYR A 218 15.20 -5.02 18.42
C TYR A 218 14.56 -5.11 17.02
N SER A 219 15.27 -4.63 16.00
CA SER A 219 14.72 -4.48 14.64
C SER A 219 14.73 -5.79 13.84
N PHE A 220 15.64 -6.72 14.13
CA PHE A 220 15.83 -7.96 13.38
C PHE A 220 14.56 -8.84 13.32
N PRO A 221 13.83 -9.08 14.42
CA PRO A 221 12.56 -9.81 14.35
C PRO A 221 11.49 -9.12 13.48
N LEU A 222 11.51 -7.77 13.42
CA LEU A 222 10.57 -7.00 12.61
C LEU A 222 10.83 -7.19 11.12
N ILE A 223 12.09 -7.39 10.71
CA ILE A 223 12.47 -7.60 9.30
C ILE A 223 11.78 -8.87 8.76
N PHE A 224 11.77 -9.95 9.52
CA PHE A 224 11.10 -11.19 9.09
C PHE A 224 9.61 -10.98 8.82
N SER A 225 8.94 -10.22 9.67
CA SER A 225 7.52 -9.88 9.46
C SER A 225 7.33 -8.99 8.22
N MET A 226 8.23 -8.04 8.00
CA MET A 226 8.19 -7.16 6.82
C MET A 226 8.44 -7.94 5.53
N ILE A 227 9.50 -8.77 5.48
CA ILE A 227 9.82 -9.61 4.32
C ILE A 227 8.68 -10.60 4.03
N SER A 228 8.10 -11.23 5.06
CA SER A 228 6.97 -12.14 4.87
C SER A 228 5.74 -11.41 4.33
N SER A 229 5.46 -10.20 4.81
CA SER A 229 4.38 -9.38 4.27
C SER A 229 4.61 -8.98 2.81
N MET A 230 5.86 -8.71 2.44
CA MET A 230 6.25 -8.43 1.05
C MET A 230 6.18 -9.70 0.19
N ALA A 231 6.64 -10.84 0.70
CA ALA A 231 6.56 -12.12 0.00
C ALA A 231 5.10 -12.46 -0.33
N LEU A 232 4.18 -12.32 0.66
CA LEU A 232 2.75 -12.50 0.43
C LEU A 232 2.18 -11.55 -0.64
N ALA A 233 2.73 -10.36 -0.77
CA ALA A 233 2.20 -9.33 -1.69
C ALA A 233 2.88 -9.31 -3.07
N MET A 234 4.06 -9.92 -3.21
CA MET A 234 4.93 -9.68 -4.37
C MET A 234 5.68 -10.91 -4.89
N SER A 235 5.66 -12.07 -4.20
CA SER A 235 6.39 -13.27 -4.66
C SER A 235 5.84 -13.87 -5.95
N ASP A 236 4.57 -13.61 -6.24
CA ASP A 236 3.90 -13.97 -7.48
C ASP A 236 4.66 -13.49 -8.73
N ARG A 237 5.34 -12.33 -8.66
CA ARG A 237 6.10 -11.76 -9.79
C ARG A 237 7.27 -12.64 -10.21
N TYR A 238 8.01 -13.18 -9.25
CA TYR A 238 9.12 -14.10 -9.50
C TYR A 238 8.63 -15.44 -10.07
N ILE A 239 7.47 -15.90 -9.59
CA ILE A 239 6.90 -17.18 -10.00
C ILE A 239 6.28 -17.07 -11.39
N ILE A 240 5.66 -15.95 -11.73
CA ILE A 240 5.12 -15.69 -13.07
C ILE A 240 6.28 -15.61 -14.08
N GLU A 241 7.32 -14.85 -13.78
CA GLU A 241 8.49 -14.76 -14.66
C GLU A 241 9.12 -16.13 -14.86
N TYR A 242 9.35 -16.90 -13.79
CA TYR A 242 10.01 -18.22 -13.85
C TYR A 242 9.21 -19.26 -14.65
N PHE A 243 7.88 -19.29 -14.56
CA PHE A 243 7.05 -20.30 -15.23
C PHE A 243 6.48 -19.87 -16.57
N ILE A 244 6.44 -18.57 -16.85
CA ILE A 244 5.79 -18.03 -18.04
C ILE A 244 6.77 -17.11 -18.78
N ASP A 245 6.75 -15.79 -18.50
CA ASP A 245 7.65 -14.79 -19.08
C ASP A 245 7.42 -13.38 -18.48
N PHE A 246 8.27 -12.42 -18.87
CA PHE A 246 8.14 -11.01 -18.52
C PHE A 246 6.91 -10.34 -19.13
N SER A 247 6.39 -10.80 -20.27
CA SER A 247 5.23 -10.20 -20.93
C SER A 247 3.96 -10.43 -20.11
N GLU A 248 3.74 -11.66 -19.67
CA GLU A 248 2.63 -12.01 -18.77
C GLU A 248 2.77 -11.31 -17.40
N LEU A 249 3.99 -11.19 -16.89
CA LEU A 249 4.28 -10.43 -15.68
C LEU A 249 3.89 -8.95 -15.85
N GLY A 250 4.11 -8.36 -17.02
CA GLY A 250 3.72 -6.99 -17.34
C GLY A 250 2.21 -6.79 -17.30
N VAL A 251 1.46 -7.70 -17.94
CA VAL A 251 -0.01 -7.70 -17.90
C VAL A 251 -0.53 -7.86 -16.48
N TYR A 252 0.01 -8.82 -15.72
CA TYR A 252 -0.33 -9.05 -14.32
C TYR A 252 -0.08 -7.80 -13.46
N SER A 253 1.09 -7.19 -13.62
CA SER A 253 1.51 -6.02 -12.83
C SER A 253 0.61 -4.81 -13.07
N LEU A 254 0.10 -4.63 -14.29
CA LEU A 254 -0.90 -3.60 -14.59
C LEU A 254 -2.19 -3.85 -13.83
N GLY A 255 -2.71 -5.10 -13.87
CA GLY A 255 -3.91 -5.50 -13.11
C GLY A 255 -3.74 -5.27 -11.59
N VAL A 256 -2.58 -5.65 -11.03
CA VAL A 256 -2.25 -5.42 -9.61
C VAL A 256 -2.22 -3.93 -9.25
N LYS A 257 -1.66 -3.06 -10.11
CA LYS A 257 -1.66 -1.61 -9.87
C LYS A 257 -3.07 -1.04 -9.83
N PHE A 258 -3.97 -1.49 -10.72
CA PHE A 258 -5.38 -1.09 -10.71
C PHE A 258 -6.13 -1.56 -9.47
N ALA A 259 -6.09 -2.84 -9.18
CA ALA A 259 -6.75 -3.38 -7.97
C ALA A 259 -6.16 -2.77 -6.69
N GLY A 260 -4.87 -2.45 -6.71
CA GLY A 260 -4.14 -1.80 -5.61
C GLY A 260 -4.66 -0.42 -5.21
N LEU A 261 -5.46 0.24 -6.06
CA LEU A 261 -6.13 1.51 -5.72
C LEU A 261 -6.98 1.38 -4.46
N ILE A 262 -7.68 0.26 -4.29
CA ILE A 262 -8.48 -0.02 -3.09
C ILE A 262 -7.60 0.00 -1.85
N ASN A 263 -6.44 -0.64 -1.91
CA ASN A 263 -5.50 -0.66 -0.79
C ASN A 263 -5.00 0.74 -0.44
N VAL A 264 -4.66 1.54 -1.45
CA VAL A 264 -4.09 2.89 -1.25
C VAL A 264 -5.14 3.87 -0.75
N PHE A 265 -6.28 3.97 -1.44
CA PHE A 265 -7.28 5.00 -1.15
C PHE A 265 -8.20 4.66 0.01
N ILE A 266 -8.51 3.38 0.20
CA ILE A 266 -9.46 2.96 1.23
C ILE A 266 -8.72 2.37 2.44
N ILE A 267 -7.97 1.27 2.25
CA ILE A 267 -7.43 0.52 3.39
C ILE A 267 -6.38 1.34 4.14
N GLN A 268 -5.36 1.89 3.45
CA GLN A 268 -4.30 2.66 4.11
C GLN A 268 -4.82 3.95 4.74
N SER A 269 -5.75 4.67 4.05
CA SER A 269 -6.36 5.89 4.60
C SER A 269 -7.18 5.58 5.84
N PHE A 270 -7.96 4.50 5.81
CA PHE A 270 -8.72 4.02 6.97
C PHE A 270 -7.80 3.64 8.13
N GLN A 271 -6.70 2.90 7.87
CA GLN A 271 -5.74 2.50 8.90
C GLN A 271 -5.15 3.68 9.66
N LEU A 272 -4.79 4.75 8.94
CA LEU A 272 -4.20 5.95 9.55
C LEU A 272 -5.17 6.66 10.51
N GLY A 273 -6.44 6.75 10.16
CA GLY A 273 -7.45 7.40 10.99
C GLY A 273 -7.99 6.51 12.12
N TYR A 274 -8.18 5.22 11.81
CA TYR A 274 -8.86 4.30 12.70
C TYR A 274 -7.99 3.79 13.85
N LEU A 275 -6.70 3.53 13.60
CA LEU A 275 -5.80 2.90 14.58
C LEU A 275 -5.71 3.65 15.92
N PRO A 276 -5.52 4.98 15.96
CA PRO A 276 -5.47 5.73 17.21
C PRO A 276 -6.80 5.64 17.99
N ILE A 277 -7.92 5.71 17.28
CA ILE A 277 -9.26 5.61 17.87
C ILE A 277 -9.45 4.23 18.49
N ALA A 278 -9.13 3.18 17.75
CA ALA A 278 -9.28 1.80 18.18
C ALA A 278 -8.50 1.52 19.48
N PHE A 279 -7.24 2.00 19.58
CA PHE A 279 -6.46 1.86 20.81
C PHE A 279 -6.95 2.70 21.98
N LYS A 280 -7.64 3.83 21.73
CA LYS A 280 -8.21 4.64 22.79
C LYS A 280 -9.43 3.99 23.43
N ILE A 281 -10.26 3.27 22.64
CA ILE A 281 -11.59 2.81 23.08
C ILE A 281 -11.67 1.30 23.36
N TYR A 282 -10.64 0.47 23.04
CA TYR A 282 -10.77 -0.99 23.07
C TYR A 282 -11.16 -1.59 24.43
N ASN A 283 -10.92 -0.88 25.54
CA ASN A 283 -11.31 -1.27 26.90
C ASN A 283 -12.69 -0.75 27.34
N GLN A 284 -13.37 0.07 26.51
CA GLN A 284 -14.67 0.65 26.88
C GLN A 284 -15.78 -0.40 26.71
N PRO A 285 -16.87 -0.31 27.51
CA PRO A 285 -17.96 -1.29 27.47
C PRO A 285 -18.59 -1.47 26.09
N ASP A 286 -18.75 -0.40 25.33
CA ASP A 286 -19.37 -0.42 23.99
C ASP A 286 -18.38 -0.60 22.82
N ALA A 287 -17.09 -0.73 23.10
CA ALA A 287 -16.05 -0.87 22.07
C ALA A 287 -16.34 -2.02 21.09
N LYS A 288 -16.79 -3.17 21.61
CA LYS A 288 -17.09 -4.34 20.78
C LYS A 288 -18.22 -4.08 19.79
N LYS A 289 -19.27 -3.38 20.21
CA LYS A 289 -20.39 -2.97 19.33
C LYS A 289 -19.90 -2.02 18.24
N PHE A 290 -19.07 -1.04 18.64
CA PHE A 290 -18.44 -0.12 17.69
C PHE A 290 -17.59 -0.84 16.66
N PHE A 291 -16.70 -1.75 17.09
CA PHE A 291 -15.84 -2.52 16.18
C PHE A 291 -16.63 -3.43 15.22
N THR A 292 -17.73 -4.03 15.70
CA THR A 292 -18.64 -4.80 14.86
C THR A 292 -19.26 -3.94 13.76
N LYS A 293 -19.75 -2.75 14.08
CA LYS A 293 -20.31 -1.80 13.09
C LYS A 293 -19.25 -1.33 12.09
N ILE A 294 -18.06 -1.00 12.58
CA ILE A 294 -16.94 -0.61 11.71
C ILE A 294 -16.58 -1.71 10.72
N MET A 295 -16.59 -2.98 11.15
CA MET A 295 -16.38 -4.12 10.24
C MET A 295 -17.41 -4.14 9.11
N THR A 296 -18.70 -4.00 9.43
CA THR A 296 -19.78 -3.99 8.44
C THR A 296 -19.65 -2.82 7.47
N TYR A 297 -19.42 -1.59 7.97
CA TYR A 297 -19.31 -0.41 7.11
C TYR A 297 -18.02 -0.37 6.29
N LEU A 298 -16.89 -0.78 6.86
CA LEU A 298 -15.65 -0.88 6.07
C LEU A 298 -15.83 -1.91 4.96
N THR A 299 -16.46 -3.06 5.24
CA THR A 299 -16.75 -4.08 4.22
C THR A 299 -17.67 -3.52 3.15
N LEU A 300 -18.71 -2.75 3.50
CA LEU A 300 -19.57 -2.06 2.53
C LEU A 300 -18.74 -1.15 1.61
N VAL A 301 -17.90 -0.28 2.17
CA VAL A 301 -17.05 0.63 1.37
C VAL A 301 -16.11 -0.15 0.46
N LEU A 302 -15.49 -1.21 0.98
CA LEU A 302 -14.58 -2.07 0.21
C LEU A 302 -15.31 -2.78 -0.94
N ILE A 303 -16.51 -3.34 -0.71
CA ILE A 303 -17.29 -4.01 -1.76
C ILE A 303 -17.77 -3.00 -2.81
N VAL A 304 -18.29 -1.84 -2.39
CA VAL A 304 -18.70 -0.76 -3.31
C VAL A 304 -17.54 -0.32 -4.20
N THR A 305 -16.37 -0.08 -3.59
CA THR A 305 -15.18 0.35 -4.34
C THR A 305 -14.65 -0.76 -5.24
N SER A 306 -14.65 -2.02 -4.75
CA SER A 306 -14.25 -3.18 -5.55
C SER A 306 -15.18 -3.39 -6.73
N LEU A 307 -16.50 -3.24 -6.54
CA LEU A 307 -17.49 -3.33 -7.59
C LEU A 307 -17.25 -2.21 -8.62
N ALA A 308 -17.05 -0.96 -8.19
CA ALA A 308 -16.75 0.15 -9.09
C ALA A 308 -15.50 -0.14 -9.94
N VAL A 309 -14.38 -0.49 -9.29
CA VAL A 309 -13.12 -0.77 -10.00
C VAL A 309 -13.30 -1.97 -10.97
N SER A 310 -14.04 -3.00 -10.58
CA SER A 310 -14.25 -4.21 -11.40
C SER A 310 -15.18 -3.96 -12.58
N LEU A 311 -16.29 -3.24 -12.39
CA LEU A 311 -17.26 -2.94 -13.46
C LEU A 311 -16.65 -2.12 -14.58
N PHE A 312 -15.80 -1.14 -14.23
CA PHE A 312 -15.18 -0.22 -15.18
C PHE A 312 -13.75 -0.61 -15.57
N SER A 313 -13.26 -1.79 -15.13
CA SER A 313 -11.89 -2.23 -15.37
C SER A 313 -11.55 -2.36 -16.84
N LYS A 314 -12.46 -2.92 -17.66
CA LYS A 314 -12.26 -3.12 -19.10
C LYS A 314 -12.13 -1.80 -19.83
N GLU A 315 -13.05 -0.87 -19.60
CA GLU A 315 -13.03 0.46 -20.19
C GLU A 315 -11.81 1.26 -19.76
N ALA A 316 -11.48 1.21 -18.47
CA ALA A 316 -10.32 1.91 -17.93
C ALA A 316 -8.99 1.40 -18.51
N ILE A 317 -8.82 0.07 -18.61
CA ILE A 317 -7.63 -0.53 -19.21
C ILE A 317 -7.53 -0.20 -20.69
N ILE A 318 -8.63 -0.33 -21.46
CA ILE A 318 -8.65 0.02 -22.89
C ILE A 318 -8.32 1.50 -23.10
N LEU A 319 -8.86 2.38 -22.26
CA LEU A 319 -8.56 3.81 -22.34
C LEU A 319 -7.08 4.12 -22.08
N ILE A 320 -6.52 3.52 -21.03
CA ILE A 320 -5.14 3.77 -20.59
C ILE A 320 -4.13 3.10 -21.51
N ALA A 321 -4.40 1.86 -21.92
CA ALA A 321 -3.54 1.08 -22.82
C ALA A 321 -4.05 1.10 -24.28
N ARG A 322 -4.65 2.21 -24.72
CA ARG A 322 -5.25 2.32 -26.04
C ARG A 322 -4.28 1.99 -27.18
N LYS A 323 -2.99 2.32 -27.01
CA LYS A 323 -1.96 2.11 -28.03
C LYS A 323 -1.33 0.72 -28.00
N ASN A 324 -1.61 -0.08 -26.97
CA ASN A 324 -1.03 -1.40 -26.81
C ASN A 324 -2.09 -2.41 -26.30
N PRO A 325 -2.79 -3.09 -27.23
CA PRO A 325 -3.84 -4.04 -26.89
C PRO A 325 -3.38 -5.24 -26.05
N ASP A 326 -2.08 -5.58 -26.07
CA ASP A 326 -1.55 -6.71 -25.32
C ASP A 326 -1.80 -6.59 -23.80
N PHE A 327 -1.89 -5.35 -23.30
CA PHE A 327 -2.25 -5.08 -21.91
C PHE A 327 -3.73 -5.29 -21.59
N TRP A 328 -4.62 -5.37 -22.58
CA TRP A 328 -6.06 -5.39 -22.30
C TRP A 328 -6.49 -6.57 -21.44
N ARG A 329 -5.83 -7.71 -21.57
CA ARG A 329 -6.12 -8.91 -20.76
C ARG A 329 -6.00 -8.66 -19.25
N ALA A 330 -5.33 -7.60 -18.83
CA ALA A 330 -5.20 -7.23 -17.41
C ALA A 330 -6.56 -7.01 -16.72
N PHE A 331 -7.60 -6.60 -17.46
CA PHE A 331 -8.92 -6.38 -16.86
C PHE A 331 -9.53 -7.65 -16.24
N LEU A 332 -9.20 -8.83 -16.76
CA LEU A 332 -9.70 -10.11 -16.26
C LEU A 332 -9.22 -10.42 -14.83
N LEU A 333 -8.06 -9.91 -14.46
CA LEU A 333 -7.45 -10.17 -13.15
C LEU A 333 -8.01 -9.25 -12.06
N ILE A 334 -8.48 -8.05 -12.44
CA ILE A 334 -8.83 -6.98 -11.51
C ILE A 334 -9.93 -7.39 -10.53
N PRO A 335 -11.04 -8.04 -10.94
CA PRO A 335 -12.10 -8.42 -10.00
C PRO A 335 -11.62 -9.37 -8.90
N VAL A 336 -10.80 -10.35 -9.25
CA VAL A 336 -10.23 -11.33 -8.30
C VAL A 336 -9.27 -10.64 -7.33
N LEU A 337 -8.39 -9.79 -7.84
CA LEU A 337 -7.44 -9.01 -7.02
C LEU A 337 -8.18 -8.01 -6.10
N CYS A 338 -9.27 -7.40 -6.58
CA CYS A 338 -10.12 -6.53 -5.77
C CYS A 338 -10.75 -7.29 -4.60
N LEU A 339 -11.28 -8.49 -4.83
CA LEU A 339 -11.77 -9.36 -3.75
C LEU A 339 -10.65 -9.70 -2.75
N GLY A 340 -9.44 -9.94 -3.23
CA GLY A 340 -8.26 -10.09 -2.37
C GLY A 340 -8.06 -8.86 -1.45
N HIS A 341 -8.19 -7.66 -1.99
CA HIS A 341 -8.09 -6.43 -1.19
C HIS A 341 -9.26 -6.25 -0.20
N VAL A 342 -10.48 -6.71 -0.52
CA VAL A 342 -11.59 -6.74 0.45
C VAL A 342 -11.21 -7.60 1.66
N PHE A 343 -10.73 -8.83 1.43
CA PHE A 343 -10.30 -9.70 2.53
C PHE A 343 -9.08 -9.15 3.28
N LYS A 344 -8.17 -8.45 2.61
CA LYS A 344 -7.07 -7.73 3.24
C LYS A 344 -7.56 -6.64 4.20
N GLY A 345 -8.61 -5.91 3.85
CA GLY A 345 -9.24 -4.93 4.74
C GLY A 345 -9.94 -5.58 5.95
N ILE A 346 -10.68 -6.67 5.73
CA ILE A 346 -11.32 -7.45 6.80
C ILE A 346 -10.26 -8.03 7.73
N GLN A 347 -9.23 -8.67 7.20
CA GLN A 347 -8.10 -9.23 7.94
C GLN A 347 -7.42 -8.19 8.82
N TYR A 348 -7.23 -6.96 8.32
CA TYR A 348 -6.64 -5.89 9.12
C TYR A 348 -7.44 -5.63 10.39
N LEU A 349 -8.77 -5.45 10.31
CA LEU A 349 -9.62 -5.22 11.48
C LEU A 349 -9.57 -6.39 12.46
N LEU A 350 -9.61 -7.63 11.96
CA LEU A 350 -9.53 -8.83 12.78
C LEU A 350 -8.18 -8.95 13.51
N SER A 351 -7.08 -8.56 12.84
CA SER A 351 -5.74 -8.62 13.40
C SER A 351 -5.53 -7.65 14.57
N LEU A 352 -6.27 -6.53 14.65
CA LEU A 352 -6.17 -5.57 15.74
C LEU A 352 -6.54 -6.17 17.09
N SER A 353 -7.43 -7.17 17.12
CA SER A 353 -7.76 -7.90 18.36
C SER A 353 -6.52 -8.51 19.02
N MET A 354 -5.53 -8.97 18.24
CA MET A 354 -4.26 -9.48 18.75
C MET A 354 -3.38 -8.38 19.34
N HIS A 355 -3.47 -7.17 18.81
CA HIS A 355 -2.77 -6.01 19.37
C HIS A 355 -3.38 -5.59 20.71
N TYR A 356 -4.72 -5.61 20.85
CA TYR A 356 -5.41 -5.27 22.10
C TYR A 356 -4.99 -6.20 23.25
N VAL A 357 -4.83 -7.48 22.98
CA VAL A 357 -4.40 -8.47 23.99
C VAL A 357 -2.87 -8.69 24.03
N LYS A 358 -2.09 -7.84 23.33
CA LYS A 358 -0.61 -7.89 23.29
C LYS A 358 -0.02 -9.22 22.78
N LYS A 359 -0.77 -9.98 21.95
CA LYS A 359 -0.33 -11.25 21.37
C LYS A 359 0.23 -11.08 19.94
N THR A 360 1.12 -10.13 19.76
CA THR A 360 1.69 -9.78 18.44
C THR A 360 2.51 -10.88 17.78
N LYS A 361 3.01 -11.86 18.55
CA LYS A 361 3.68 -13.05 18.00
C LYS A 361 2.75 -13.87 17.09
N ILE A 362 1.44 -13.89 17.38
CA ILE A 362 0.44 -14.55 16.53
C ILE A 362 0.37 -13.86 15.17
N ASN A 363 0.39 -12.53 15.13
CA ASN A 363 0.40 -11.79 13.87
C ASN A 363 1.61 -12.17 13.00
N ALA A 364 2.81 -12.21 13.59
CA ALA A 364 4.01 -12.61 12.86
C ALA A 364 3.88 -14.04 12.29
N PHE A 365 3.42 -14.99 13.11
CA PHE A 365 3.21 -16.37 12.67
C PHE A 365 2.21 -16.48 11.52
N VAL A 366 1.05 -15.82 11.62
CA VAL A 366 0.00 -15.87 10.59
C VAL A 366 0.51 -15.29 9.27
N VAL A 367 1.24 -14.17 9.33
CA VAL A 367 1.81 -13.55 8.12
C VAL A 367 2.83 -14.46 7.44
N VAL A 368 3.75 -15.07 8.22
CA VAL A 368 4.76 -16.02 7.71
C VAL A 368 4.08 -17.24 7.10
N PHE A 369 3.12 -17.82 7.81
CA PHE A 369 2.36 -18.97 7.31
C PHE A 369 1.64 -18.66 5.99
N CYS A 370 0.91 -17.54 5.92
CA CYS A 370 0.20 -17.16 4.70
C CYS A 370 1.15 -16.78 3.56
N ALA A 371 2.34 -16.25 3.86
CA ALA A 371 3.36 -16.00 2.83
C ALA A 371 3.90 -17.33 2.25
N ALA A 372 4.23 -18.30 3.11
CA ALA A 372 4.64 -19.62 2.67
C ALA A 372 3.54 -20.36 1.88
N LEU A 373 2.29 -20.24 2.33
CA LEU A 373 1.12 -20.79 1.66
C LEU A 373 0.94 -20.15 0.27
N ASN A 374 1.10 -18.83 0.15
CA ASN A 374 1.00 -18.12 -1.13
C ASN A 374 2.06 -18.59 -2.13
N ILE A 375 3.32 -18.70 -1.68
CA ILE A 375 4.40 -19.22 -2.52
C ILE A 375 4.07 -20.65 -2.96
N GLY A 376 3.68 -21.53 -2.01
CA GLY A 376 3.35 -22.93 -2.31
C GLY A 376 2.19 -23.07 -3.30
N ILE A 377 1.11 -22.29 -3.15
CA ILE A 377 -0.02 -22.30 -4.08
C ILE A 377 0.41 -21.76 -5.45
N ASN A 378 1.16 -20.66 -5.50
CA ASN A 378 1.64 -20.10 -6.76
C ASN A 378 2.50 -21.08 -7.55
N LEU A 379 3.42 -21.81 -6.89
CA LEU A 379 4.26 -22.83 -7.54
C LEU A 379 3.44 -23.96 -8.21
N VAL A 380 2.25 -24.26 -7.68
CA VAL A 380 1.35 -25.29 -8.23
C VAL A 380 0.42 -24.74 -9.28
N ILE A 381 -0.16 -23.55 -9.05
CA ILE A 381 -1.30 -23.03 -9.83
C ILE A 381 -0.87 -22.14 -10.99
N VAL A 382 0.25 -21.42 -10.88
CA VAL A 382 0.68 -20.47 -11.94
C VAL A 382 0.99 -21.22 -13.24
N LYS A 383 1.62 -22.38 -13.18
CA LYS A 383 1.93 -23.16 -14.39
C LYS A 383 0.68 -23.54 -15.22
N PRO A 384 -0.42 -24.08 -14.65
CA PRO A 384 -1.62 -24.45 -15.42
C PRO A 384 -2.57 -23.28 -15.68
N LEU A 385 -2.67 -22.28 -14.79
CA LEU A 385 -3.66 -21.20 -14.87
C LEU A 385 -3.08 -19.84 -15.25
N GLY A 386 -1.77 -19.77 -15.50
CA GLY A 386 -1.10 -18.52 -15.87
C GLY A 386 -1.23 -17.44 -14.79
N ILE A 387 -1.26 -16.21 -15.23
CA ILE A 387 -1.39 -15.02 -14.37
C ILE A 387 -2.72 -14.97 -13.58
N PHE A 388 -3.76 -15.64 -14.08
CA PHE A 388 -5.02 -15.77 -13.34
C PHE A 388 -4.86 -16.64 -12.10
N GLY A 389 -4.03 -17.70 -12.18
CA GLY A 389 -3.64 -18.51 -11.03
C GLY A 389 -2.96 -17.70 -9.92
N ALA A 390 -2.06 -16.79 -10.29
CA ALA A 390 -1.42 -15.88 -9.34
C ALA A 390 -2.41 -14.95 -8.63
N ALA A 391 -3.39 -14.41 -9.38
CA ALA A 391 -4.45 -13.59 -8.80
C ALA A 391 -5.33 -14.38 -7.82
N LEU A 392 -5.72 -15.62 -8.19
CA LEU A 392 -6.47 -16.53 -7.32
C LEU A 392 -5.69 -16.90 -6.05
N SER A 393 -4.40 -17.20 -6.18
CA SER A 393 -3.54 -17.51 -5.03
C SER A 393 -3.51 -16.34 -4.04
N THR A 394 -3.32 -15.12 -4.53
CA THR A 394 -3.30 -13.91 -3.70
C THR A 394 -4.63 -13.69 -3.00
N PHE A 395 -5.75 -13.79 -3.71
CA PHE A 395 -7.10 -13.73 -3.14
C PHE A 395 -7.29 -14.78 -2.05
N PHE A 396 -6.99 -16.04 -2.36
CA PHE A 396 -7.18 -17.15 -1.42
C PHE A 396 -6.34 -16.99 -0.16
N CYS A 397 -5.11 -16.53 -0.27
CA CYS A 397 -4.26 -16.32 0.90
C CYS A 397 -4.76 -15.19 1.81
N TYR A 398 -5.27 -14.08 1.27
CA TYR A 398 -5.90 -13.05 2.11
C TYR A 398 -7.22 -13.54 2.73
N PHE A 399 -7.99 -14.37 2.03
CA PHE A 399 -9.16 -15.03 2.60
C PHE A 399 -8.78 -15.94 3.78
N VAL A 400 -7.83 -16.87 3.58
CA VAL A 400 -7.34 -17.77 4.65
C VAL A 400 -6.80 -16.97 5.84
N MET A 401 -6.05 -15.91 5.56
CA MET A 401 -5.53 -15.00 6.59
C MET A 401 -6.66 -14.37 7.41
N ALA A 402 -7.73 -13.91 6.76
CA ALA A 402 -8.91 -13.36 7.44
C ALA A 402 -9.61 -14.42 8.30
N VAL A 403 -9.75 -15.65 7.78
CA VAL A 403 -10.34 -16.78 8.53
C VAL A 403 -9.49 -17.11 9.77
N ILE A 404 -8.18 -17.21 9.64
CA ILE A 404 -7.29 -17.50 10.78
C ILE A 404 -7.42 -16.39 11.83
N TYR A 405 -7.37 -15.10 11.43
CA TYR A 405 -7.54 -14.01 12.37
C TYR A 405 -8.94 -13.95 13.00
N TYR A 406 -9.97 -14.39 12.27
CA TYR A 406 -11.32 -14.51 12.85
C TYR A 406 -11.32 -15.49 14.03
N PHE A 407 -10.76 -16.70 13.88
CA PHE A 407 -10.70 -17.67 14.97
C PHE A 407 -9.88 -17.15 16.16
N TYR A 408 -8.74 -16.54 15.93
CA TYR A 408 -7.96 -15.92 17.01
C TYR A 408 -8.69 -14.73 17.66
N SER A 409 -9.38 -13.90 16.88
CA SER A 409 -10.19 -12.81 17.39
C SER A 409 -11.31 -13.34 18.29
N GLN A 410 -12.04 -14.37 17.87
CA GLN A 410 -13.09 -14.99 18.70
C GLN A 410 -12.56 -15.61 19.98
N LYS A 411 -11.34 -16.16 19.95
CA LYS A 411 -10.70 -16.76 21.14
C LYS A 411 -10.27 -15.71 22.16
N TYR A 412 -9.69 -14.59 21.73
CA TYR A 412 -9.03 -13.64 22.64
C TYR A 412 -9.78 -12.33 22.86
N TYR A 413 -10.57 -11.88 21.88
CA TYR A 413 -11.36 -10.67 21.96
C TYR A 413 -12.67 -10.87 21.21
N ARG A 414 -13.57 -11.70 21.79
CA ARG A 414 -14.82 -12.12 21.16
C ARG A 414 -15.70 -10.94 20.76
N MET A 415 -16.09 -10.89 19.49
CA MET A 415 -16.99 -9.92 18.90
C MET A 415 -18.10 -10.60 18.11
N ASN A 416 -19.33 -10.08 18.20
CA ASN A 416 -20.48 -10.62 17.49
C ASN A 416 -20.63 -9.87 16.14
N TYR A 417 -19.98 -10.33 15.11
CA TYR A 417 -20.03 -9.72 13.77
C TYR A 417 -21.40 -9.92 13.11
N GLU A 418 -21.81 -8.95 12.29
CA GLU A 418 -23.08 -8.98 11.54
C GLU A 418 -22.91 -9.81 10.25
N TRP A 419 -22.65 -11.11 10.37
CA TRP A 419 -22.31 -11.98 9.24
C TRP A 419 -23.38 -12.00 8.15
N SER A 420 -24.67 -12.01 8.49
CA SER A 420 -25.77 -11.95 7.52
C SER A 420 -25.68 -10.72 6.62
N ARG A 421 -25.34 -9.56 7.19
CA ARG A 421 -25.14 -8.32 6.42
C ARG A 421 -23.87 -8.39 5.57
N ILE A 422 -22.77 -8.91 6.12
CA ILE A 422 -21.51 -9.06 5.40
C ILE A 422 -21.68 -10.02 4.21
N ILE A 423 -22.30 -11.17 4.41
CA ILE A 423 -22.58 -12.15 3.35
C ILE A 423 -23.48 -11.54 2.28
N LEU A 424 -24.51 -10.79 2.67
CA LEU A 424 -25.39 -10.09 1.75
C LEU A 424 -24.60 -9.12 0.83
N LEU A 425 -23.65 -8.36 1.39
CA LEU A 425 -22.78 -7.48 0.59
C LEU A 425 -21.98 -8.24 -0.45
N PHE A 426 -21.37 -9.38 -0.08
CA PHE A 426 -20.60 -10.20 -1.01
C PHE A 426 -21.50 -10.80 -2.09
N LEU A 427 -22.64 -11.39 -1.72
CA LEU A 427 -23.56 -12.02 -2.68
C LEU A 427 -24.09 -11.00 -3.69
N THR A 428 -24.59 -9.86 -3.22
CA THR A 428 -25.14 -8.83 -4.10
C THR A 428 -24.06 -8.19 -4.98
N GLY A 429 -22.85 -7.94 -4.44
CA GLY A 429 -21.74 -7.41 -5.22
C GLY A 429 -21.26 -8.37 -6.30
N ILE A 430 -21.12 -9.66 -5.98
CA ILE A 430 -20.71 -10.70 -6.93
C ILE A 430 -21.79 -10.89 -8.01
N LEU A 431 -23.07 -10.95 -7.64
CA LEU A 431 -24.17 -11.12 -8.61
C LEU A 431 -24.25 -9.94 -9.59
N LEU A 432 -24.10 -8.70 -9.11
CA LEU A 432 -24.08 -7.53 -9.99
C LEU A 432 -22.85 -7.51 -10.90
N PHE A 433 -21.69 -7.92 -10.38
CA PHE A 433 -20.50 -8.05 -11.22
C PHE A 433 -20.70 -9.09 -12.32
N LEU A 434 -21.19 -10.29 -11.97
CA LEU A 434 -21.45 -11.37 -12.94
C LEU A 434 -22.49 -10.93 -13.98
N PHE A 435 -23.60 -10.32 -13.56
CA PHE A 435 -24.59 -9.75 -14.47
C PHE A 435 -23.94 -8.78 -15.45
N SER A 436 -23.17 -7.82 -14.97
CA SER A 436 -22.48 -6.86 -15.84
C SER A 436 -21.46 -7.53 -16.75
N HIS A 437 -20.73 -8.52 -16.27
CA HIS A 437 -19.70 -9.21 -17.04
C HIS A 437 -20.28 -9.98 -18.23
N TYR A 438 -21.41 -10.68 -18.03
CA TYR A 438 -22.03 -11.50 -19.09
C TYR A 438 -23.01 -10.73 -19.98
N VAL A 439 -23.69 -9.68 -19.45
CA VAL A 439 -24.75 -8.96 -20.21
C VAL A 439 -24.21 -7.67 -20.83
N LEU A 440 -23.24 -7.00 -20.17
CA LEU A 440 -22.71 -5.70 -20.58
C LEU A 440 -21.23 -5.82 -21.01
N GLU A 441 -20.91 -6.87 -21.76
CA GLU A 441 -19.53 -7.20 -22.14
C GLU A 441 -18.92 -6.18 -23.11
N GLU A 442 -19.71 -5.63 -24.01
CA GLU A 442 -19.21 -4.69 -25.03
C GLU A 442 -18.87 -3.33 -24.44
N VAL A 443 -17.76 -2.75 -24.93
CA VAL A 443 -17.35 -1.39 -24.58
C VAL A 443 -18.05 -0.39 -25.49
N ASN A 444 -19.23 0.05 -25.09
CA ASN A 444 -20.00 1.08 -25.76
C ASN A 444 -20.63 2.04 -24.73
N MET A 445 -21.11 3.21 -25.22
CA MET A 445 -21.65 4.25 -24.34
C MET A 445 -22.88 3.77 -23.55
N LEU A 446 -23.74 2.94 -24.17
CA LEU A 446 -24.94 2.42 -23.52
C LEU A 446 -24.57 1.52 -22.34
N ASN A 447 -23.65 0.57 -22.55
CA ASN A 447 -23.20 -0.33 -21.50
C ASN A 447 -22.46 0.41 -20.38
N LEU A 448 -21.68 1.45 -20.71
CA LEU A 448 -21.05 2.30 -19.72
C LEU A 448 -22.10 3.01 -18.84
N LEU A 449 -23.15 3.58 -19.43
CA LEU A 449 -24.26 4.19 -18.71
C LEU A 449 -25.02 3.16 -17.84
N LEU A 450 -25.27 1.97 -18.37
CA LEU A 450 -25.91 0.89 -17.61
C LEU A 450 -25.07 0.43 -16.42
N LYS A 451 -23.75 0.28 -16.56
CA LYS A 451 -22.83 0.00 -15.45
C LYS A 451 -22.88 1.09 -14.37
N LEU A 452 -22.98 2.35 -14.80
CA LEU A 452 -23.11 3.48 -13.88
C LEU A 452 -24.45 3.45 -13.14
N VAL A 453 -25.54 3.13 -13.83
CA VAL A 453 -26.87 2.92 -13.22
C VAL A 453 -26.82 1.77 -12.21
N LEU A 454 -26.21 0.62 -12.55
CA LEU A 454 -26.05 -0.50 -11.62
C LEU A 454 -25.27 -0.09 -10.36
N MET A 455 -24.22 0.70 -10.51
CA MET A 455 -23.42 1.19 -9.39
C MET A 455 -24.25 2.12 -8.48
N ILE A 456 -25.03 3.04 -9.05
CA ILE A 456 -25.90 3.95 -8.30
C ILE A 456 -27.06 3.19 -7.66
N ALA A 457 -27.59 2.15 -8.34
CA ALA A 457 -28.69 1.33 -7.84
C ALA A 457 -28.26 0.40 -6.68
N TYR A 458 -26.96 0.09 -6.55
CA TYR A 458 -26.48 -0.85 -5.55
C TYR A 458 -26.92 -0.52 -4.10
N PRO A 459 -26.78 0.72 -3.58
CA PRO A 459 -27.32 1.07 -2.28
C PRO A 459 -28.84 0.88 -2.18
N GLY A 460 -29.57 1.13 -3.26
CA GLY A 460 -31.04 0.90 -3.33
C GLY A 460 -31.39 -0.59 -3.26
N ILE A 461 -30.63 -1.44 -3.94
CA ILE A 461 -30.78 -2.90 -3.87
C ILE A 461 -30.55 -3.37 -2.43
N LEU A 462 -29.51 -2.88 -1.78
CA LEU A 462 -29.23 -3.17 -0.37
C LEU A 462 -30.35 -2.71 0.56
N TYR A 463 -31.00 -1.58 0.24
CA TYR A 463 -32.16 -1.10 0.99
C TYR A 463 -33.35 -2.07 0.86
N VAL A 464 -33.71 -2.49 -0.34
CA VAL A 464 -34.79 -3.45 -0.60
C VAL A 464 -34.53 -4.79 0.09
N LEU A 465 -33.28 -5.22 0.16
CA LEU A 465 -32.86 -6.46 0.81
C LEU A 465 -32.70 -6.35 2.34
N GLY A 466 -33.09 -5.22 2.94
CA GLY A 466 -33.09 -5.03 4.39
C GLY A 466 -31.70 -4.90 5.02
N PHE A 467 -30.71 -4.48 4.25
CA PHE A 467 -29.36 -4.27 4.78
C PHE A 467 -29.28 -3.19 5.87
N TYR A 468 -30.04 -2.10 5.69
CA TYR A 468 -29.98 -0.96 6.61
C TYR A 468 -30.91 -1.12 7.79
N HIS A 469 -30.44 -0.80 9.01
CA HIS A 469 -31.30 -0.68 10.18
C HIS A 469 -32.09 0.64 10.14
N LYS A 470 -33.28 0.68 10.78
CA LYS A 470 -34.12 1.89 10.84
C LYS A 470 -33.38 3.12 11.34
N VAL A 471 -32.58 2.96 12.41
CA VAL A 471 -31.75 4.04 12.97
C VAL A 471 -30.70 4.57 11.97
N GLU A 472 -30.14 3.69 11.15
CA GLU A 472 -29.17 4.07 10.12
C GLU A 472 -29.83 4.91 9.01
N LEU A 473 -31.05 4.51 8.59
CA LEU A 473 -31.84 5.24 7.61
C LEU A 473 -32.26 6.62 8.11
N GLU A 474 -32.66 6.72 9.37
CA GLU A 474 -32.98 8.00 10.00
C GLU A 474 -31.77 8.94 10.01
N ARG A 475 -30.59 8.43 10.40
CA ARG A 475 -29.35 9.21 10.39
C ARG A 475 -28.92 9.63 8.98
N ILE A 476 -29.04 8.75 7.98
CA ILE A 476 -28.79 9.10 6.58
C ILE A 476 -29.76 10.19 6.12
N GLY A 477 -31.05 10.08 6.48
CA GLY A 477 -32.06 11.09 6.18
C GLY A 477 -31.78 12.44 6.83
N GLN A 478 -31.35 12.46 8.11
CA GLN A 478 -30.93 13.67 8.82
C GLN A 478 -29.68 14.29 8.17
N PHE A 479 -28.68 13.47 7.85
CA PHE A 479 -27.47 13.91 7.15
C PHE A 479 -27.81 14.54 5.80
N TRP A 480 -28.64 13.87 5.00
CA TRP A 480 -29.09 14.38 3.70
C TRP A 480 -29.83 15.73 3.83
N LYS A 481 -30.74 15.86 4.78
CA LYS A 481 -31.45 17.12 5.06
C LYS A 481 -30.47 18.24 5.45
N LYS A 482 -29.47 17.94 6.27
CA LYS A 482 -28.46 18.88 6.73
C LYS A 482 -27.56 19.37 5.57
N TRP A 483 -27.18 18.47 4.64
CA TRP A 483 -26.24 18.78 3.56
C TRP A 483 -26.91 19.21 2.24
N LYS A 484 -28.22 19.09 2.12
CA LYS A 484 -28.97 19.50 0.93
C LYS A 484 -28.90 21.01 0.68
N LYS A 485 -28.74 21.83 1.72
CA LYS A 485 -28.63 23.29 1.60
C LYS A 485 -27.15 23.66 1.49
N ILE A 486 -26.70 23.96 0.26
CA ILE A 486 -25.32 24.40 -0.05
C ILE A 486 -24.95 25.68 0.70
N SER A 487 -25.94 26.56 0.99
CA SER A 487 -25.75 27.79 1.80
C SER A 487 -25.18 27.53 3.21
N ASN A 488 -25.42 26.34 3.77
CA ASN A 488 -24.99 26.00 5.13
C ASN A 488 -23.71 25.15 5.15
N LEU A 489 -22.99 25.03 4.04
CA LEU A 489 -21.80 24.17 3.90
C LEU A 489 -20.70 24.57 4.89
N ARG A 490 -20.49 25.87 5.09
CA ARG A 490 -19.52 26.42 6.06
C ARG A 490 -19.91 26.11 7.51
N GLU A 491 -21.17 26.29 7.87
CA GLU A 491 -21.71 25.99 9.22
C GLU A 491 -21.69 24.48 9.47
N ASN A 492 -22.04 23.67 8.48
CA ASN A 492 -22.01 22.22 8.58
C ASN A 492 -20.58 21.66 8.77
N ILE A 493 -19.58 22.25 8.09
CA ILE A 493 -18.16 21.92 8.30
C ILE A 493 -17.71 22.34 9.71
N LEU A 494 -18.06 23.55 10.15
CA LEU A 494 -17.74 24.03 11.49
C LEU A 494 -18.41 23.18 12.58
N SER A 495 -19.66 22.72 12.36
CA SER A 495 -20.36 21.85 13.31
C SER A 495 -19.77 20.42 13.38
N LEU A 496 -19.12 19.92 12.32
CA LEU A 496 -18.33 18.69 12.38
C LEU A 496 -17.08 18.88 13.24
N GLN A 497 -16.41 20.01 13.12
CA GLN A 497 -15.27 20.35 13.96
C GLN A 497 -15.66 20.54 15.43
N GLN A 498 -16.84 21.14 15.70
CA GLN A 498 -17.36 21.29 17.07
C GLN A 498 -17.86 19.96 17.68
N SER A 499 -18.43 19.06 16.88
CA SER A 499 -18.81 17.72 17.35
C SER A 499 -17.59 16.84 17.65
N GLU A 500 -16.47 17.03 16.97
CA GLU A 500 -15.19 16.44 17.38
C GLU A 500 -14.68 17.03 18.71
N ASP A 501 -14.80 18.32 18.92
CA ASP A 501 -14.42 18.99 20.18
C ASP A 501 -15.35 18.59 21.34
N THR A 502 -16.63 18.28 21.10
CA THR A 502 -17.59 17.82 22.12
C THR A 502 -17.36 16.34 22.45
N LEU A 503 -17.14 15.50 21.46
CA LEU A 503 -16.75 14.09 21.67
C LEU A 503 -15.42 13.94 22.43
N LEU A 504 -14.56 14.96 22.37
CA LEU A 504 -13.29 14.99 23.11
C LEU A 504 -13.45 15.58 24.53
N LYS A 505 -14.50 16.39 24.78
CA LYS A 505 -14.78 16.98 26.11
C LYS A 505 -15.58 16.08 27.03
N ASP A 506 -16.41 15.19 26.48
CA ASP A 506 -17.16 14.19 27.29
C ASP A 506 -16.25 13.03 27.76
N TYR A 507 -14.95 13.12 27.53
CA TYR A 507 -13.94 12.13 27.90
C TYR A 507 -12.84 12.67 28.84
N ASP A 508 -12.92 13.93 29.30
CA ASP A 508 -12.13 14.48 30.42
C ASP A 508 -12.97 14.42 31.72
#